data_65c5e1e4bb6840c29cf17b5199336d5a
#
_entry.id   65c5e1e4bb6840c29cf17b5199336d5a
#
_cell.length_a   1.000
_cell.length_b   1.000
_cell.length_c   1.000
_cell.angle_alpha   90.00
_cell.angle_beta   90.00
_cell.angle_gamma   90.00
#
_symmetry.space_group_name_H-M   'P 1'
#
loop_
_entity.id
_entity.type
_entity.pdbx_description
1 polymer ?
#
loop_
_entity_poly.entity_id
_entity_poly.type
_entity_poly.pdbx_seq_one_letter_code
_entity_poly.pdbx_strand_id
1 'polypeptide(L)'
;MAGNNRRSRRTVLKYGGAAGMVGLAGCADVLGGGGSDDVRVIVPYSEGGGTDIYARQLAPVMAEELDVSVEIDNVVGSGTIQGMNELYQADTDGSTVGVINGPSILYIMRPDLLEFDYLDFESAGAFARTVFVISAHPDDDIDDYQDLVDRYQDGEFTEFGGLTIGEGQWLVANLMRDIHGLEFESYVAYSSSGELAQANASEEIPSGNPTETTLEEFIGDELLEPVVATASDGSPTLPDVPTFEDEGFDPLPYGDFSRGLLFPPDTDEDILEEWEAALETAVESEEIQDWSDDSGNMVEFNDREWWQEEWTEGPERIEAAIEEEASVEDYRDEVEEDED
;
A
#
# COMPACT_ATOMS: atom_id res chain seq x y z
N MET A 1 28.04 25.13 -57.15
CA MET A 1 27.17 26.30 -57.43
C MET A 1 26.35 26.46 -56.17
N ALA A 2 26.80 27.28 -55.25
CA ALA A 2 26.50 28.70 -55.13
C ALA A 2 25.00 28.90 -54.93
N GLY A 3 24.49 29.53 -53.92
CA GLY A 3 24.87 30.44 -52.88
C GLY A 3 23.64 30.63 -52.02
N ASN A 4 23.78 30.80 -50.73
CA ASN A 4 24.06 32.07 -50.03
C ASN A 4 22.87 33.04 -50.01
N ASN A 5 22.27 33.40 -48.91
CA ASN A 5 22.45 34.61 -48.10
C ASN A 5 21.28 34.81 -47.14
N ARG A 6 21.48 34.87 -45.83
CA ARG A 6 21.84 35.99 -44.95
C ARG A 6 20.73 37.03 -44.65
N ARG A 7 20.48 37.15 -43.34
CA ARG A 7 20.34 38.39 -42.53
C ARG A 7 19.00 39.14 -42.64
N SER A 8 18.43 39.78 -41.62
CA SER A 8 18.98 40.61 -40.55
C SER A 8 17.84 41.14 -39.64
N ARG A 9 18.05 41.12 -38.33
CA ARG A 9 18.06 42.23 -37.36
C ARG A 9 16.87 43.21 -37.22
N ARG A 10 16.38 43.26 -35.99
CA ARG A 10 16.13 44.43 -35.12
C ARG A 10 15.21 45.57 -35.60
N THR A 11 14.25 45.91 -34.78
CA THR A 11 14.17 47.29 -34.25
C THR A 11 13.29 47.33 -32.98
N VAL A 12 13.85 47.92 -31.95
CA VAL A 12 13.24 48.38 -30.70
C VAL A 12 12.64 49.74 -30.94
N LEU A 13 11.47 50.04 -30.38
CA LEU A 13 11.06 51.44 -30.12
C LEU A 13 10.26 51.51 -28.82
N LYS A 14 10.83 52.28 -27.88
CA LYS A 14 10.26 52.80 -26.66
C LYS A 14 9.51 54.09 -26.96
N TYR A 15 8.47 54.37 -26.16
CA TYR A 15 8.00 55.67 -25.62
C TYR A 15 6.67 55.37 -24.96
N GLY A 16 6.31 55.59 -23.69
CA GLY A 16 6.61 56.68 -22.80
C GLY A 16 5.39 57.57 -22.67
N GLY A 17 4.73 57.61 -21.52
CA GLY A 17 3.70 58.59 -21.24
C GLY A 17 2.80 58.25 -20.03
N ALA A 18 2.91 59.04 -19.02
CA ALA A 18 2.44 58.90 -17.64
C ALA A 18 1.03 59.44 -17.36
N ALA A 19 0.53 59.01 -16.21
CA ALA A 19 -0.32 59.72 -15.22
C ALA A 19 -1.85 59.66 -15.34
N GLY A 20 -2.45 59.20 -14.24
CA GLY A 20 -3.85 59.44 -13.88
C GLY A 20 -4.27 58.58 -12.67
N MET A 21 -3.91 59.01 -11.44
CA MET A 21 -4.53 58.50 -10.21
C MET A 21 -6.01 58.88 -10.14
N VAL A 22 -6.87 57.93 -9.77
CA VAL A 22 -7.96 58.16 -8.80
C VAL A 22 -8.26 56.82 -8.15
N GLY A 23 -8.10 56.76 -6.83
CA GLY A 23 -8.44 55.62 -6.01
C GLY A 23 -9.94 55.50 -5.80
N LEU A 24 -10.37 54.27 -5.63
CA LEU A 24 -11.52 53.92 -4.79
C LEU A 24 -11.15 52.63 -4.06
N ALA A 25 -10.98 52.78 -2.77
CA ALA A 25 -10.91 51.69 -1.83
C ALA A 25 -12.24 50.92 -1.82
N GLY A 26 -12.18 49.64 -2.07
CA GLY A 26 -13.26 48.69 -1.82
C GLY A 26 -12.65 47.48 -1.17
N CYS A 27 -12.81 47.39 0.15
CA CYS A 27 -12.48 46.22 0.94
C CYS A 27 -13.35 45.05 0.48
N ALA A 28 -12.71 44.02 -0.06
CA ALA A 28 -13.22 42.68 -0.16
C ALA A 28 -12.02 41.72 -0.23
N ASP A 29 -11.28 41.70 0.84
CA ASP A 29 -10.26 40.66 1.09
C ASP A 29 -10.37 40.26 2.56
N VAL A 30 -11.33 39.45 2.88
CA VAL A 30 -11.38 38.64 4.08
C VAL A 30 -12.23 37.41 3.74
N LEU A 31 -11.68 36.48 3.02
CA LEU A 31 -11.98 35.05 2.95
C LEU A 31 -11.12 34.46 1.80
N GLY A 32 -9.86 34.33 2.06
CA GLY A 32 -8.93 33.65 1.21
C GLY A 32 -7.92 32.98 2.12
N GLY A 33 -8.31 31.88 2.70
CA GLY A 33 -7.33 30.88 3.13
C GLY A 33 -6.68 30.42 1.82
N GLY A 34 -5.41 30.77 1.62
CA GLY A 34 -4.64 30.29 0.48
C GLY A 34 -4.20 28.85 0.76
N GLY A 35 -5.11 27.90 0.56
CA GLY A 35 -4.72 26.56 0.22
C GLY A 35 -4.10 26.60 -1.17
N SER A 36 -3.00 25.94 -1.43
CA SER A 36 -2.50 25.77 -2.79
C SER A 36 -3.53 24.93 -3.54
N ASP A 37 -3.91 25.35 -4.76
CA ASP A 37 -4.78 24.55 -5.63
C ASP A 37 -4.11 23.20 -6.04
N ASP A 38 -2.90 22.94 -5.56
CA ASP A 38 -2.07 21.77 -5.83
C ASP A 38 -1.90 20.92 -4.55
N VAL A 39 -2.27 19.66 -4.60
CA VAL A 39 -2.10 18.67 -3.52
C VAL A 39 -1.01 17.69 -3.89
N ARG A 40 -0.09 17.45 -2.96
CA ARG A 40 0.93 16.40 -3.05
C ARG A 40 0.40 15.11 -2.44
N VAL A 41 0.35 14.04 -3.23
CA VAL A 41 -0.01 12.68 -2.77
C VAL A 41 1.28 11.89 -2.59
N ILE A 42 1.69 11.68 -1.35
CA ILE A 42 2.87 10.87 -1.02
C ILE A 42 2.49 9.39 -1.08
N VAL A 43 3.20 8.65 -1.93
CA VAL A 43 3.13 7.19 -2.01
C VAL A 43 4.50 6.63 -1.60
N PRO A 44 4.65 6.07 -0.38
CA PRO A 44 5.96 5.60 0.11
C PRO A 44 6.38 4.25 -0.48
N TYR A 45 5.88 3.92 -1.67
CA TYR A 45 6.14 2.69 -2.41
C TYR A 45 6.64 3.00 -3.82
N SER A 46 7.27 2.00 -4.45
CA SER A 46 7.81 2.13 -5.80
C SER A 46 6.72 2.40 -6.84
N GLU A 47 7.07 3.24 -7.83
CA GLU A 47 6.22 3.50 -8.99
C GLU A 47 5.85 2.18 -9.70
N GLY A 48 4.56 2.01 -10.03
CA GLY A 48 4.01 0.80 -10.64
C GLY A 48 3.75 -0.34 -9.64
N GLY A 49 4.02 -0.14 -8.34
CA GLY A 49 3.61 -1.07 -7.30
C GLY A 49 2.10 -0.99 -7.02
N GLY A 50 1.55 -2.01 -6.35
CA GLY A 50 0.12 -2.10 -6.10
C GLY A 50 -0.49 -0.82 -5.52
N THR A 51 0.09 -0.25 -4.46
CA THR A 51 -0.41 0.98 -3.83
C THR A 51 -0.32 2.21 -4.75
N ASP A 52 0.75 2.31 -5.57
CA ASP A 52 0.88 3.37 -6.57
C ASP A 52 -0.19 3.28 -7.66
N ILE A 53 -0.54 2.06 -8.09
CA ILE A 53 -1.62 1.83 -9.07
C ILE A 53 -2.95 2.35 -8.52
N TYR A 54 -3.33 2.01 -7.30
CA TYR A 54 -4.55 2.53 -6.66
C TYR A 54 -4.52 4.06 -6.53
N ALA A 55 -3.41 4.63 -6.06
CA ALA A 55 -3.26 6.08 -5.93
C ALA A 55 -3.48 6.80 -7.27
N ARG A 56 -2.92 6.27 -8.37
CA ARG A 56 -3.07 6.86 -9.72
C ARG A 56 -4.48 6.73 -10.29
N GLN A 57 -5.27 5.78 -9.84
CA GLN A 57 -6.66 5.64 -10.24
C GLN A 57 -7.58 6.56 -9.41
N LEU A 58 -7.44 6.55 -8.09
CA LEU A 58 -8.33 7.27 -7.17
C LEU A 58 -8.04 8.78 -7.10
N ALA A 59 -6.76 9.18 -7.07
CA ALA A 59 -6.39 10.58 -6.85
C ALA A 59 -6.97 11.56 -7.89
N PRO A 60 -7.04 11.26 -9.21
CA PRO A 60 -7.67 12.15 -10.17
C PRO A 60 -9.18 12.35 -9.92
N VAL A 61 -9.89 11.30 -9.50
CA VAL A 61 -11.34 11.39 -9.22
C VAL A 61 -11.59 12.20 -7.95
N MET A 62 -10.83 11.97 -6.88
CA MET A 62 -10.88 12.78 -5.67
C MET A 62 -10.54 14.25 -5.95
N ALA A 63 -9.54 14.50 -6.80
CA ALA A 63 -9.13 15.86 -7.18
C ALA A 63 -10.25 16.64 -7.89
N GLU A 64 -11.06 15.97 -8.71
CA GLU A 64 -12.22 16.60 -9.37
C GLU A 64 -13.29 16.99 -8.33
N GLU A 65 -13.57 16.15 -7.35
CA GLU A 65 -14.53 16.43 -6.27
C GLU A 65 -14.07 17.56 -5.36
N LEU A 66 -12.78 17.66 -5.08
CA LEU A 66 -12.18 18.68 -4.22
C LEU A 66 -11.85 19.99 -4.96
N ASP A 67 -12.00 20.05 -6.28
CA ASP A 67 -11.61 21.20 -7.15
C ASP A 67 -10.13 21.58 -6.97
N VAL A 68 -9.24 20.57 -6.88
CA VAL A 68 -7.78 20.73 -6.75
C VAL A 68 -7.03 20.02 -7.87
N SER A 69 -5.73 20.27 -8.01
CA SER A 69 -4.83 19.43 -8.81
C SER A 69 -3.99 18.53 -7.91
N VAL A 70 -3.71 17.31 -8.33
CA VAL A 70 -2.91 16.36 -7.57
C VAL A 70 -1.61 16.03 -8.29
N GLU A 71 -0.52 15.93 -7.52
CA GLU A 71 0.77 15.41 -7.96
C GLU A 71 1.12 14.18 -7.10
N ILE A 72 1.29 13.01 -7.74
CA ILE A 72 1.71 11.79 -7.05
C ILE A 72 3.22 11.76 -6.99
N ASP A 73 3.75 11.63 -5.77
CA ASP A 73 5.17 11.59 -5.46
C ASP A 73 5.53 10.27 -4.75
N ASN A 74 6.29 9.41 -5.45
CA ASN A 74 6.76 8.15 -4.89
C ASN A 74 8.01 8.38 -4.04
N VAL A 75 7.82 8.50 -2.72
CA VAL A 75 8.91 8.75 -1.76
C VAL A 75 9.34 7.43 -1.11
N VAL A 76 10.21 6.71 -1.81
CA VAL A 76 10.68 5.38 -1.42
C VAL A 76 11.92 5.48 -0.52
N GLY A 77 12.00 4.66 0.51
CA GLY A 77 13.20 4.54 1.36
C GLY A 77 12.91 3.95 2.73
N SER A 78 13.82 3.08 3.19
CA SER A 78 13.76 2.39 4.47
C SER A 78 12.36 1.81 4.78
N GLY A 79 11.79 1.06 3.83
CA GLY A 79 10.50 0.40 4.01
C GLY A 79 9.37 1.39 4.37
N THR A 80 9.16 2.44 3.58
CA THR A 80 8.16 3.51 3.76
C THR A 80 8.53 4.65 4.72
N ILE A 81 9.48 4.47 5.65
CA ILE A 81 9.81 5.44 6.71
C ILE A 81 10.13 6.82 6.15
N GLN A 82 10.84 6.92 5.00
CA GLN A 82 11.17 8.22 4.42
C GLN A 82 9.92 8.99 4.01
N GLY A 83 8.98 8.37 3.29
CA GLY A 83 7.74 9.02 2.86
C GLY A 83 6.84 9.39 4.03
N MET A 84 6.76 8.51 5.04
CA MET A 84 5.98 8.78 6.24
C MET A 84 6.58 9.89 7.10
N ASN A 85 7.90 9.99 7.17
CA ASN A 85 8.56 11.11 7.85
C ASN A 85 8.31 12.45 7.13
N GLU A 86 8.29 12.46 5.78
CA GLU A 86 7.91 13.66 5.03
C GLU A 86 6.44 14.02 5.25
N LEU A 87 5.53 13.04 5.29
CA LEU A 87 4.11 13.27 5.59
C LEU A 87 3.94 13.81 7.02
N TYR A 88 4.60 13.22 8.01
CA TYR A 88 4.51 13.68 9.41
C TYR A 88 4.91 15.14 9.61
N GLN A 89 5.86 15.62 8.80
CA GLN A 89 6.37 16.99 8.87
C GLN A 89 5.66 17.97 7.90
N ALA A 90 4.68 17.51 7.13
CA ALA A 90 3.95 18.35 6.20
C ALA A 90 3.03 19.36 6.90
N ASP A 91 2.58 20.38 6.17
CA ASP A 91 1.60 21.35 6.67
C ASP A 91 0.23 20.67 6.87
N THR A 92 -0.54 21.10 7.87
CA THR A 92 -1.83 20.49 8.25
C THR A 92 -3.02 21.12 7.50
N ASP A 93 -2.76 21.77 6.37
CA ASP A 93 -3.74 22.53 5.57
C ASP A 93 -4.41 21.71 4.45
N GLY A 94 -4.17 20.39 4.42
CA GLY A 94 -4.72 19.49 3.41
C GLY A 94 -3.95 19.46 2.09
N SER A 95 -2.85 20.22 1.97
CA SER A 95 -2.02 20.26 0.75
C SER A 95 -1.12 19.03 0.58
N THR A 96 -1.06 18.14 1.58
CA THR A 96 -0.29 16.88 1.51
C THR A 96 -1.09 15.74 2.15
N VAL A 97 -1.22 14.65 1.43
CA VAL A 97 -1.87 13.41 1.88
C VAL A 97 -0.99 12.21 1.57
N GLY A 98 -0.99 11.20 2.43
CA GLY A 98 -0.30 9.94 2.23
C GLY A 98 -1.26 8.83 1.81
N VAL A 99 -0.85 7.98 0.86
CA VAL A 99 -1.53 6.73 0.51
C VAL A 99 -0.68 5.59 1.04
N ILE A 100 -1.19 4.88 2.05
CA ILE A 100 -0.42 3.92 2.85
C ILE A 100 -1.13 2.58 3.01
N ASN A 101 -0.35 1.53 3.19
CA ASN A 101 -0.82 0.21 3.62
C ASN A 101 -0.79 0.14 5.15
N GLY A 102 -1.80 -0.43 5.77
CA GLY A 102 -1.86 -0.57 7.21
C GLY A 102 -2.77 -1.70 7.69
N PRO A 103 -2.60 -2.10 8.95
CA PRO A 103 -1.54 -1.64 9.86
C PRO A 103 -0.15 -2.03 9.38
N SER A 104 0.84 -1.16 9.57
CA SER A 104 2.19 -1.40 9.05
C SER A 104 2.99 -2.31 9.99
N ILE A 105 3.27 -3.51 9.53
CA ILE A 105 4.07 -4.51 10.28
C ILE A 105 5.49 -4.01 10.52
N LEU A 106 6.08 -3.31 9.56
CA LEU A 106 7.42 -2.74 9.73
C LEU A 106 7.53 -1.84 10.98
N TYR A 107 6.50 -1.04 11.28
CA TYR A 107 6.53 -0.15 12.45
C TYR A 107 6.40 -0.91 13.77
N ILE A 108 5.73 -2.07 13.73
CA ILE A 108 5.66 -3.00 14.86
C ILE A 108 7.03 -3.67 15.07
N MET A 109 7.66 -4.14 13.99
CA MET A 109 8.93 -4.89 14.05
C MET A 109 10.14 -3.96 14.28
N ARG A 110 10.15 -2.75 13.72
CA ARG A 110 11.26 -1.80 13.78
C ARG A 110 10.86 -0.41 14.31
N PRO A 111 10.30 -0.33 15.53
CA PRO A 111 9.94 0.96 16.13
C PRO A 111 11.15 1.88 16.34
N ASP A 112 12.37 1.32 16.42
CA ASP A 112 13.63 2.04 16.57
C ASP A 112 14.01 2.89 15.35
N LEU A 113 13.47 2.58 14.14
CA LEU A 113 13.71 3.36 12.93
C LEU A 113 12.84 4.62 12.82
N LEU A 114 11.81 4.76 13.66
CA LEU A 114 10.87 5.87 13.60
C LEU A 114 11.40 7.07 14.44
N GLU A 115 11.42 8.25 13.83
CA GLU A 115 11.71 9.52 14.52
C GLU A 115 10.42 10.25 14.94
N PHE A 116 9.24 9.62 14.74
CA PHE A 116 7.91 10.16 15.02
C PHE A 116 7.01 9.07 15.61
N ASP A 117 5.92 9.47 16.25
CA ASP A 117 4.89 8.52 16.66
C ASP A 117 3.95 8.27 15.49
N TYR A 118 4.01 7.07 14.91
CA TYR A 118 3.18 6.73 13.74
C TYR A 118 1.68 6.64 14.07
N LEU A 119 1.33 6.56 15.35
CA LEU A 119 -0.06 6.57 15.80
C LEU A 119 -0.70 7.97 15.77
N ASP A 120 0.11 9.02 15.66
CA ASP A 120 -0.35 10.42 15.64
C ASP A 120 -0.96 10.85 14.30
N PHE A 121 -0.84 10.05 13.23
CA PHE A 121 -1.45 10.39 11.94
C PHE A 121 -2.97 10.41 12.02
N GLU A 122 -3.57 11.35 11.26
CA GLU A 122 -5.01 11.46 11.11
C GLU A 122 -5.48 10.71 9.86
N SER A 123 -6.62 10.03 9.93
CA SER A 123 -7.16 9.27 8.81
C SER A 123 -8.26 10.01 8.05
N ALA A 124 -8.42 9.68 6.74
CA ALA A 124 -9.57 10.11 5.94
C ALA A 124 -10.25 8.93 5.22
N GLY A 125 -10.07 7.71 5.74
CA GLY A 125 -10.71 6.51 5.23
C GLY A 125 -9.80 5.58 4.47
N ALA A 126 -10.28 4.36 4.24
CA ALA A 126 -9.61 3.33 3.45
C ALA A 126 -10.43 2.98 2.21
N PHE A 127 -9.75 2.43 1.19
CA PHE A 127 -10.35 2.23 -0.13
C PHE A 127 -10.10 0.84 -0.72
N ALA A 128 -9.25 0.03 -0.12
CA ALA A 128 -8.97 -1.32 -0.60
C ALA A 128 -8.44 -2.19 0.53
N ARG A 129 -8.74 -3.47 0.44
CA ARG A 129 -8.15 -4.55 1.23
C ARG A 129 -7.43 -5.50 0.29
N THR A 130 -6.38 -6.15 0.74
CA THR A 130 -5.63 -7.15 -0.02
C THR A 130 -5.27 -8.30 0.87
N VAL A 131 -5.60 -9.50 0.43
CA VAL A 131 -5.31 -10.77 1.11
C VAL A 131 -4.08 -11.41 0.47
N PHE A 132 -3.26 -12.07 1.28
CA PHE A 132 -2.22 -12.95 0.76
C PHE A 132 -2.81 -14.34 0.50
N VAL A 133 -2.30 -15.02 -0.51
CA VAL A 133 -2.72 -16.39 -0.83
C VAL A 133 -1.48 -17.24 -1.04
N ILE A 134 -1.40 -18.34 -0.32
CA ILE A 134 -0.32 -19.28 -0.51
C ILE A 134 -0.50 -19.97 -1.85
N SER A 135 0.57 -20.00 -2.64
CA SER A 135 0.59 -20.59 -3.98
C SER A 135 1.67 -21.64 -4.14
N ALA A 136 1.43 -22.59 -5.03
CA ALA A 136 2.38 -23.62 -5.43
C ALA A 136 2.36 -23.81 -6.95
N HIS A 137 3.40 -24.46 -7.50
CA HIS A 137 3.42 -24.81 -8.92
C HIS A 137 2.51 -26.01 -9.19
N PRO A 138 1.73 -26.05 -10.29
CA PRO A 138 0.78 -27.14 -10.59
C PRO A 138 1.43 -28.53 -10.67
N ASP A 139 2.68 -28.61 -11.11
CA ASP A 139 3.42 -29.88 -11.21
C ASP A 139 3.82 -30.47 -9.85
N ASP A 140 3.69 -29.71 -8.75
CA ASP A 140 3.93 -30.19 -7.40
C ASP A 140 2.77 -31.03 -6.86
N ASP A 141 1.57 -30.99 -7.51
CA ASP A 141 0.40 -31.80 -7.15
C ASP A 141 0.07 -31.65 -5.63
N ILE A 142 -0.03 -30.40 -5.12
CA ILE A 142 -0.39 -30.13 -3.71
C ILE A 142 -1.89 -30.39 -3.53
N ASP A 143 -2.22 -31.38 -2.70
CA ASP A 143 -3.61 -31.79 -2.47
C ASP A 143 -4.41 -30.77 -1.60
N ASP A 144 -3.75 -30.24 -0.55
CA ASP A 144 -4.32 -29.30 0.43
C ASP A 144 -3.19 -28.60 1.23
N TYR A 145 -3.55 -27.73 2.17
CA TYR A 145 -2.56 -27.03 2.98
C TYR A 145 -1.78 -27.98 3.91
N GLN A 146 -2.39 -29.08 4.39
CA GLN A 146 -1.69 -30.07 5.19
C GLN A 146 -0.59 -30.78 4.39
N ASP A 147 -0.84 -31.12 3.11
CA ASP A 147 0.18 -31.71 2.24
C ASP A 147 1.37 -30.75 2.04
N LEU A 148 1.10 -29.44 1.87
CA LEU A 148 2.17 -28.44 1.81
C LEU A 148 3.01 -28.40 3.09
N VAL A 149 2.37 -28.40 4.27
CA VAL A 149 3.06 -28.44 5.57
C VAL A 149 3.90 -29.71 5.72
N ASP A 150 3.35 -30.87 5.36
CA ASP A 150 4.04 -32.14 5.43
C ASP A 150 5.31 -32.17 4.57
N ARG A 151 5.28 -31.58 3.36
CA ARG A 151 6.45 -31.50 2.46
C ARG A 151 7.57 -30.63 3.03
N TYR A 152 7.24 -29.54 3.71
CA TYR A 152 8.22 -28.73 4.42
C TYR A 152 8.82 -29.50 5.61
N GLN A 153 8.00 -30.20 6.41
CA GLN A 153 8.45 -30.99 7.54
C GLN A 153 9.34 -32.20 7.13
N ASP A 154 9.04 -32.80 5.97
CA ASP A 154 9.83 -33.90 5.41
C ASP A 154 11.13 -33.42 4.71
N GLY A 155 11.31 -32.10 4.58
CA GLY A 155 12.45 -31.44 3.92
C GLY A 155 12.46 -31.64 2.41
N GLU A 156 11.30 -31.88 1.78
CA GLU A 156 11.12 -31.87 0.34
C GLU A 156 11.17 -30.44 -0.16
N PHE A 157 10.49 -29.53 0.53
CA PHE A 157 10.54 -28.10 0.34
C PHE A 157 11.36 -27.44 1.44
N THR A 158 12.25 -26.50 1.09
CA THR A 158 13.16 -25.85 2.03
C THR A 158 13.12 -24.32 1.97
N GLU A 159 12.60 -23.76 0.91
CA GLU A 159 12.56 -22.32 0.67
C GLU A 159 11.11 -21.84 0.62
N PHE A 160 10.81 -20.71 1.27
CA PHE A 160 9.51 -20.06 1.20
C PHE A 160 9.69 -18.62 0.73
N GLY A 161 8.89 -18.20 -0.27
CA GLY A 161 9.00 -16.87 -0.86
C GLY A 161 7.98 -15.88 -0.29
N GLY A 162 8.43 -14.62 -0.13
CA GLY A 162 7.57 -13.50 0.22
C GLY A 162 8.22 -12.18 -0.15
N LEU A 163 7.76 -11.07 0.44
CA LEU A 163 8.38 -9.77 0.21
C LEU A 163 9.41 -9.44 1.30
N THR A 164 9.69 -8.15 1.44
CA THR A 164 10.71 -7.61 2.34
C THR A 164 10.60 -8.19 3.76
N ILE A 165 11.73 -8.54 4.35
CA ILE A 165 11.83 -8.98 5.75
C ILE A 165 11.33 -7.87 6.67
N GLY A 166 10.56 -8.24 7.69
CA GLY A 166 9.91 -7.30 8.61
C GLY A 166 8.59 -6.71 8.10
N GLU A 167 8.13 -7.07 6.89
CA GLU A 167 6.83 -6.66 6.37
C GLU A 167 5.77 -7.78 6.49
N GLY A 168 4.55 -7.51 6.01
CA GLY A 168 3.39 -8.37 6.22
C GLY A 168 3.55 -9.81 5.73
N GLN A 169 4.06 -10.03 4.51
CA GLN A 169 4.25 -11.38 3.98
C GLN A 169 5.31 -12.17 4.76
N TRP A 170 6.36 -11.51 5.21
CA TRP A 170 7.36 -12.13 6.07
C TRP A 170 6.75 -12.54 7.43
N LEU A 171 5.93 -11.67 8.02
CA LEU A 171 5.24 -12.01 9.26
C LEU A 171 4.32 -13.22 9.08
N VAL A 172 3.51 -13.25 8.02
CA VAL A 172 2.63 -14.39 7.69
C VAL A 172 3.44 -15.69 7.56
N ALA A 173 4.56 -15.67 6.85
CA ALA A 173 5.42 -16.86 6.71
C ALA A 173 5.93 -17.38 8.06
N ASN A 174 6.39 -16.48 8.94
CA ASN A 174 6.87 -16.86 10.26
C ASN A 174 5.75 -17.35 11.18
N LEU A 175 4.56 -16.72 11.11
CA LEU A 175 3.39 -17.21 11.84
C LEU A 175 2.97 -18.62 11.37
N MET A 176 2.99 -18.89 10.05
CA MET A 176 2.75 -20.26 9.55
C MET A 176 3.81 -21.25 10.05
N ARG A 177 5.08 -20.82 10.13
CA ARG A 177 6.14 -21.65 10.70
C ARG A 177 5.86 -22.00 12.16
N ASP A 178 5.54 -21.02 12.97
CA ASP A 178 5.46 -21.17 14.42
C ASP A 178 4.12 -21.76 14.89
N ILE A 179 3.01 -21.44 14.21
CA ILE A 179 1.66 -21.89 14.57
C ILE A 179 1.29 -23.20 13.84
N HIS A 180 1.59 -23.28 12.53
CA HIS A 180 1.16 -24.42 11.72
C HIS A 180 2.27 -25.45 11.46
N GLY A 181 3.52 -25.13 11.82
CA GLY A 181 4.65 -26.03 11.61
C GLY A 181 5.13 -26.10 10.15
N LEU A 182 4.96 -25.00 9.37
CA LEU A 182 5.51 -24.89 8.02
C LEU A 182 7.02 -24.64 8.10
N GLU A 183 7.81 -25.71 8.30
CA GLU A 183 9.23 -25.67 8.65
C GLU A 183 10.13 -25.39 7.43
N PHE A 184 10.07 -24.19 6.83
CA PHE A 184 11.03 -23.78 5.81
C PHE A 184 12.42 -23.49 6.41
N GLU A 185 13.49 -23.84 5.68
CA GLU A 185 14.89 -23.60 6.10
C GLU A 185 15.35 -22.18 5.79
N SER A 186 14.81 -21.56 4.71
CA SER A 186 15.13 -20.20 4.32
C SER A 186 13.93 -19.44 3.76
N TYR A 187 13.86 -18.18 4.12
CA TYR A 187 12.91 -17.22 3.53
C TYR A 187 13.59 -16.47 2.39
N VAL A 188 12.95 -16.41 1.21
CA VAL A 188 13.47 -15.71 0.03
C VAL A 188 12.66 -14.45 -0.21
N ALA A 189 13.31 -13.29 -0.04
CA ALA A 189 12.65 -11.99 -0.19
C ALA A 189 12.70 -11.49 -1.65
N TYR A 190 11.54 -11.08 -2.17
CA TYR A 190 11.39 -10.48 -3.48
C TYR A 190 10.96 -9.00 -3.36
N SER A 191 11.18 -8.21 -4.41
CA SER A 191 10.87 -6.78 -4.37
C SER A 191 9.41 -6.45 -4.71
N SER A 192 8.67 -7.42 -5.25
CA SER A 192 7.26 -7.29 -5.60
C SER A 192 6.54 -8.62 -5.63
N SER A 193 5.21 -8.57 -5.46
CA SER A 193 4.35 -9.76 -5.56
C SER A 193 4.43 -10.43 -6.94
N GLY A 194 4.62 -9.65 -8.02
CA GLY A 194 4.80 -10.19 -9.37
C GLY A 194 6.13 -10.95 -9.54
N GLU A 195 7.24 -10.45 -8.97
CA GLU A 195 8.52 -11.18 -8.98
C GLU A 195 8.43 -12.46 -8.15
N LEU A 196 7.79 -12.41 -6.99
CA LEU A 196 7.51 -13.57 -6.15
C LEU A 196 6.71 -14.65 -6.92
N ALA A 197 5.58 -14.26 -7.52
CA ALA A 197 4.74 -15.18 -8.29
C ALA A 197 5.49 -15.75 -9.50
N GLN A 198 6.31 -14.96 -10.19
CA GLN A 198 7.14 -15.43 -11.29
C GLN A 198 8.21 -16.43 -10.85
N ALA A 199 8.84 -16.23 -9.69
CA ALA A 199 9.81 -17.16 -9.11
C ALA A 199 9.15 -18.49 -8.75
N ASN A 200 7.96 -18.47 -8.15
CA ASN A 200 7.17 -19.67 -7.86
C ASN A 200 6.74 -20.37 -9.17
N ALA A 201 6.23 -19.66 -10.17
CA ALA A 201 5.84 -20.21 -11.48
C ALA A 201 7.01 -20.78 -12.30
N SER A 202 8.23 -20.37 -12.02
CA SER A 202 9.45 -20.92 -12.64
C SER A 202 10.17 -21.98 -11.80
N GLU A 203 9.54 -22.45 -10.73
CA GLU A 203 10.08 -23.45 -9.80
C GLU A 203 11.43 -23.01 -9.14
N GLU A 204 11.67 -21.68 -9.03
CA GLU A 204 12.82 -21.16 -8.29
C GLU A 204 12.60 -21.34 -6.78
N ILE A 205 11.35 -21.19 -6.34
CA ILE A 205 10.87 -21.50 -5.00
C ILE A 205 9.64 -22.42 -5.09
N PRO A 206 9.43 -23.34 -4.16
CA PRO A 206 8.30 -24.28 -4.19
C PRO A 206 6.97 -23.60 -3.86
N SER A 207 6.95 -22.60 -2.96
CA SER A 207 5.75 -21.86 -2.60
C SER A 207 6.07 -20.47 -2.08
N GLY A 208 5.04 -19.63 -2.00
CA GLY A 208 5.12 -18.27 -1.50
C GLY A 208 3.74 -17.70 -1.22
N ASN A 209 3.69 -16.45 -0.75
CA ASN A 209 2.46 -15.75 -0.39
C ASN A 209 2.23 -14.46 -1.19
N PRO A 210 2.08 -14.53 -2.53
CA PRO A 210 1.72 -13.36 -3.33
C PRO A 210 0.37 -12.77 -2.89
N THR A 211 0.09 -11.56 -3.35
CA THR A 211 -1.25 -10.97 -3.19
C THR A 211 -2.26 -11.69 -4.10
N GLU A 212 -3.51 -11.77 -3.66
CA GLU A 212 -4.60 -12.43 -4.38
C GLU A 212 -4.75 -11.92 -5.83
N THR A 213 -4.68 -10.59 -6.03
CA THR A 213 -4.78 -9.97 -7.35
C THR A 213 -3.64 -10.37 -8.28
N THR A 214 -2.40 -10.45 -7.76
CA THR A 214 -1.27 -10.96 -8.54
C THR A 214 -1.46 -12.43 -8.88
N LEU A 215 -1.88 -13.24 -7.91
CA LEU A 215 -2.04 -14.68 -8.10
C LEU A 215 -3.14 -15.01 -9.12
N GLU A 216 -4.23 -14.24 -9.16
CA GLU A 216 -5.32 -14.42 -10.13
C GLU A 216 -4.81 -14.44 -11.58
N GLU A 217 -3.88 -13.55 -11.94
CA GLU A 217 -3.27 -13.54 -13.27
C GLU A 217 -2.53 -14.84 -13.60
N PHE A 218 -1.76 -15.36 -12.64
CA PHE A 218 -0.99 -16.60 -12.80
C PHE A 218 -1.88 -17.86 -12.82
N ILE A 219 -2.98 -17.84 -12.08
CA ILE A 219 -4.00 -18.91 -12.15
C ILE A 219 -4.67 -18.91 -13.51
N GLY A 220 -5.02 -17.73 -14.06
CA GLY A 220 -5.61 -17.59 -15.38
C GLY A 220 -4.76 -18.14 -16.52
N ASP A 221 -3.43 -18.10 -16.36
CA ASP A 221 -2.44 -18.65 -17.29
C ASP A 221 -2.03 -20.12 -16.97
N GLU A 222 -2.65 -20.74 -15.97
CA GLU A 222 -2.34 -22.11 -15.48
C GLU A 222 -0.87 -22.28 -15.02
N LEU A 223 -0.26 -21.20 -14.49
CA LEU A 223 1.14 -21.19 -14.04
C LEU A 223 1.29 -21.46 -12.54
N LEU A 224 0.27 -21.12 -11.75
CA LEU A 224 0.23 -21.35 -10.30
C LEU A 224 -1.15 -21.85 -9.89
N GLU A 225 -1.20 -22.57 -8.78
CA GLU A 225 -2.40 -22.99 -8.09
C GLU A 225 -2.45 -22.35 -6.69
N PRO A 226 -3.64 -21.84 -6.25
CA PRO A 226 -3.82 -21.35 -4.90
C PRO A 226 -3.98 -22.53 -3.94
N VAL A 227 -3.36 -22.44 -2.76
CA VAL A 227 -3.45 -23.47 -1.72
C VAL A 227 -4.39 -23.03 -0.61
N VAL A 228 -4.14 -21.85 0.00
CA VAL A 228 -4.93 -21.34 1.13
C VAL A 228 -4.87 -19.82 1.18
N ALA A 229 -5.99 -19.17 1.52
CA ALA A 229 -6.06 -17.74 1.80
C ALA A 229 -5.67 -17.47 3.25
N THR A 230 -4.88 -16.42 3.48
CA THR A 230 -4.33 -16.11 4.81
C THR A 230 -5.29 -15.36 5.72
N ALA A 231 -6.28 -14.66 5.17
CA ALA A 231 -7.30 -13.98 5.94
C ALA A 231 -8.41 -14.95 6.41
N SER A 232 -8.89 -14.78 7.62
CA SER A 232 -9.88 -15.69 8.23
C SER A 232 -11.25 -15.69 7.54
N ASP A 233 -11.60 -14.63 6.83
CA ASP A 233 -12.82 -14.50 6.04
C ASP A 233 -12.61 -14.79 4.53
N GLY A 234 -11.39 -15.24 4.17
CA GLY A 234 -11.02 -15.65 2.82
C GLY A 234 -10.59 -14.50 1.91
N SER A 235 -10.48 -14.81 0.60
CA SER A 235 -10.10 -13.86 -0.43
C SER A 235 -11.33 -13.43 -1.23
N PRO A 236 -11.64 -12.13 -1.32
CA PRO A 236 -12.76 -11.66 -2.15
C PRO A 236 -12.51 -11.88 -3.65
N THR A 237 -11.26 -11.80 -4.10
CA THR A 237 -10.88 -12.03 -5.51
C THR A 237 -10.88 -13.52 -5.86
N LEU A 238 -10.52 -14.39 -4.92
CA LEU A 238 -10.43 -15.84 -5.09
C LEU A 238 -11.35 -16.57 -4.09
N PRO A 239 -12.69 -16.42 -4.19
CA PRO A 239 -13.63 -16.87 -3.16
C PRO A 239 -13.75 -18.39 -3.01
N ASP A 240 -13.23 -19.16 -3.95
CA ASP A 240 -13.22 -20.62 -3.90
C ASP A 240 -11.97 -21.19 -3.20
N VAL A 241 -10.99 -20.33 -2.85
CA VAL A 241 -9.78 -20.72 -2.12
C VAL A 241 -10.11 -20.89 -0.63
N PRO A 242 -9.78 -22.05 -0.02
CA PRO A 242 -10.07 -22.29 1.40
C PRO A 242 -9.27 -21.36 2.31
N THR A 243 -9.79 -21.12 3.52
CA THR A 243 -9.08 -20.48 4.63
C THR A 243 -8.31 -21.52 5.45
N PHE A 244 -7.44 -21.08 6.36
CA PHE A 244 -6.79 -21.98 7.32
C PHE A 244 -7.80 -22.76 8.16
N GLU A 245 -8.92 -22.13 8.58
CA GLU A 245 -9.97 -22.79 9.35
C GLU A 245 -10.70 -23.86 8.55
N ASP A 246 -10.93 -23.64 7.24
CA ASP A 246 -11.50 -24.66 6.34
C ASP A 246 -10.60 -25.89 6.20
N GLU A 247 -9.28 -25.68 6.26
CA GLU A 247 -8.25 -26.73 6.23
C GLU A 247 -7.95 -27.34 7.61
N GLY A 248 -8.61 -26.84 8.67
CA GLY A 248 -8.49 -27.37 10.03
C GLY A 248 -7.32 -26.84 10.84
N PHE A 249 -6.74 -25.72 10.42
CA PHE A 249 -5.68 -25.00 11.13
C PHE A 249 -6.26 -23.79 11.88
N ASP A 250 -5.54 -23.31 12.89
CA ASP A 250 -5.90 -22.09 13.58
C ASP A 250 -5.72 -20.85 12.67
N PRO A 251 -6.59 -19.82 12.74
CA PRO A 251 -6.41 -18.61 11.95
C PRO A 251 -5.16 -17.85 12.40
N LEU A 252 -4.49 -17.20 11.46
CA LEU A 252 -3.36 -16.34 11.80
C LEU A 252 -3.85 -14.98 12.36
N PRO A 253 -3.08 -14.38 13.29
CA PRO A 253 -3.42 -13.06 13.84
C PRO A 253 -3.26 -11.90 12.82
N TYR A 254 -2.63 -12.19 11.68
CA TYR A 254 -2.44 -11.27 10.57
C TYR A 254 -2.44 -12.06 9.25
N GLY A 255 -3.20 -11.62 8.27
CA GLY A 255 -3.32 -12.32 6.98
C GLY A 255 -3.66 -11.42 5.80
N ASP A 256 -3.86 -10.11 6.04
CA ASP A 256 -4.25 -9.14 5.05
C ASP A 256 -3.83 -7.73 5.47
N PHE A 257 -3.96 -6.78 4.57
CA PHE A 257 -3.76 -5.37 4.87
C PHE A 257 -4.74 -4.49 4.08
N SER A 258 -5.01 -3.31 4.62
CA SER A 258 -5.83 -2.31 3.96
C SER A 258 -5.00 -1.16 3.41
N ARG A 259 -5.55 -0.42 2.46
CA ARG A 259 -4.98 0.82 1.92
C ARG A 259 -5.89 1.98 2.22
N GLY A 260 -5.32 3.06 2.71
CA GLY A 260 -6.09 4.25 3.05
C GLY A 260 -5.30 5.53 2.96
N LEU A 261 -5.99 6.62 3.28
CA LEU A 261 -5.45 7.97 3.30
C LEU A 261 -5.05 8.35 4.71
N LEU A 262 -3.86 8.92 4.85
CA LEU A 262 -3.38 9.51 6.09
C LEU A 262 -2.94 10.95 5.88
N PHE A 263 -3.12 11.74 6.91
CA PHE A 263 -2.75 13.15 6.99
C PHE A 263 -1.76 13.39 8.14
N PRO A 264 -1.02 14.52 8.11
CA PRO A 264 -0.18 14.91 9.23
C PRO A 264 -0.97 15.00 10.54
N PRO A 265 -0.31 14.81 11.69
CA PRO A 265 -0.93 15.05 12.99
C PRO A 265 -1.52 16.45 13.10
N ASP A 266 -2.62 16.58 13.85
CA ASP A 266 -3.31 17.87 14.07
C ASP A 266 -3.94 18.49 12.80
N THR A 267 -4.19 17.72 11.73
CA THR A 267 -4.97 18.18 10.57
C THR A 267 -6.42 18.48 11.00
N ASP A 268 -6.95 19.61 10.55
CA ASP A 268 -8.30 20.06 10.93
C ASP A 268 -9.39 19.06 10.48
N GLU A 269 -10.36 18.78 11.35
CA GLU A 269 -11.49 17.88 11.14
C GLU A 269 -12.25 18.17 9.83
N ASP A 270 -12.50 19.44 9.52
CA ASP A 270 -13.21 19.85 8.31
C ASP A 270 -12.48 19.38 7.03
N ILE A 271 -11.14 19.34 7.03
CA ILE A 271 -10.31 18.83 5.92
C ILE A 271 -10.48 17.31 5.80
N LEU A 272 -10.41 16.61 6.92
CA LEU A 272 -10.56 15.14 6.93
C LEU A 272 -11.94 14.70 6.44
N GLU A 273 -13.01 15.41 6.84
CA GLU A 273 -14.37 15.17 6.36
C GLU A 273 -14.52 15.44 4.85
N GLU A 274 -13.87 16.47 4.29
CA GLU A 274 -13.88 16.75 2.85
C GLU A 274 -13.18 15.64 2.06
N TRP A 275 -12.02 15.16 2.55
CA TRP A 275 -11.27 14.09 1.89
C TRP A 275 -11.97 12.73 2.01
N GLU A 276 -12.59 12.43 3.15
CA GLU A 276 -13.40 11.23 3.33
C GLU A 276 -14.56 11.19 2.31
N ALA A 277 -15.31 12.29 2.18
CA ALA A 277 -16.40 12.38 1.23
C ALA A 277 -15.93 12.25 -0.24
N ALA A 278 -14.77 12.84 -0.57
CA ALA A 278 -14.17 12.69 -1.89
C ALA A 278 -13.71 11.26 -2.17
N LEU A 279 -13.16 10.57 -1.17
CA LEU A 279 -12.77 9.18 -1.26
C LEU A 279 -13.98 8.27 -1.48
N GLU A 280 -15.04 8.42 -0.67
CA GLU A 280 -16.30 7.68 -0.83
C GLU A 280 -16.86 7.86 -2.25
N THR A 281 -16.95 9.12 -2.72
CA THR A 281 -17.41 9.44 -4.08
C THR A 281 -16.53 8.78 -5.13
N ALA A 282 -15.21 8.81 -4.96
CA ALA A 282 -14.27 8.20 -5.91
C ALA A 282 -14.45 6.68 -5.95
N VAL A 283 -14.46 6.01 -4.80
CA VAL A 283 -14.63 4.55 -4.70
C VAL A 283 -15.96 4.10 -5.29
N GLU A 284 -17.06 4.83 -5.06
CA GLU A 284 -18.39 4.49 -5.58
C GLU A 284 -18.62 4.90 -7.04
N SER A 285 -17.67 5.63 -7.66
CA SER A 285 -17.82 6.08 -9.05
C SER A 285 -17.83 4.92 -10.05
N GLU A 286 -18.61 5.05 -11.14
CA GLU A 286 -18.65 4.06 -12.22
C GLU A 286 -17.25 3.83 -12.82
N GLU A 287 -16.43 4.88 -12.93
CA GLU A 287 -15.05 4.80 -13.46
C GLU A 287 -14.15 3.88 -12.61
N ILE A 288 -14.19 4.03 -11.29
CA ILE A 288 -13.36 3.23 -10.38
C ILE A 288 -13.92 1.81 -10.23
N GLN A 289 -15.23 1.64 -10.20
CA GLN A 289 -15.84 0.31 -10.15
C GLN A 289 -15.57 -0.48 -11.46
N ASP A 290 -15.69 0.15 -12.62
CA ASP A 290 -15.35 -0.48 -13.92
C ASP A 290 -13.86 -0.85 -13.96
N TRP A 291 -12.96 0.02 -13.46
CA TRP A 291 -11.54 -0.30 -13.36
C TRP A 291 -11.28 -1.47 -12.40
N SER A 292 -11.94 -1.49 -11.24
CA SER A 292 -11.85 -2.58 -10.27
C SER A 292 -12.23 -3.92 -10.90
N ASP A 293 -13.40 -3.96 -11.57
CA ASP A 293 -13.91 -5.16 -12.24
C ASP A 293 -13.00 -5.64 -13.38
N ASP A 294 -12.44 -4.69 -14.17
CA ASP A 294 -11.59 -5.02 -15.33
C ASP A 294 -10.18 -5.47 -14.92
N SER A 295 -9.66 -4.99 -13.79
CA SER A 295 -8.28 -5.22 -13.34
C SER A 295 -8.13 -6.24 -12.22
N GLY A 296 -9.24 -6.67 -11.59
CA GLY A 296 -9.21 -7.50 -10.38
C GLY A 296 -8.74 -6.76 -9.10
N ASN A 297 -8.39 -5.46 -9.21
CA ASN A 297 -8.00 -4.65 -8.05
C ASN A 297 -9.25 -4.21 -7.28
N MET A 298 -9.64 -4.98 -6.29
CA MET A 298 -10.84 -4.71 -5.48
C MET A 298 -10.77 -3.36 -4.78
N VAL A 299 -11.87 -2.60 -4.85
CA VAL A 299 -12.07 -1.36 -4.10
C VAL A 299 -13.30 -1.47 -3.21
N GLU A 300 -13.14 -1.04 -1.97
CA GLU A 300 -14.19 -1.01 -0.96
C GLU A 300 -13.94 0.19 -0.05
N PHE A 301 -14.96 1.04 0.11
CA PHE A 301 -14.86 2.18 1.00
C PHE A 301 -15.07 1.75 2.45
N ASN A 302 -14.15 2.18 3.31
CA ASN A 302 -14.28 2.14 4.76
C ASN A 302 -14.04 3.55 5.28
N ASP A 303 -14.92 3.99 6.17
CA ASP A 303 -14.91 5.34 6.70
C ASP A 303 -13.64 5.64 7.53
N ARG A 304 -13.45 6.91 7.85
CA ARG A 304 -12.27 7.35 8.58
C ARG A 304 -12.23 6.86 10.03
N GLU A 305 -13.38 6.62 10.68
CA GLU A 305 -13.44 6.08 12.05
C GLU A 305 -12.89 4.65 12.07
N TRP A 306 -13.33 3.82 11.11
CA TRP A 306 -12.80 2.48 10.92
C TRP A 306 -11.31 2.48 10.61
N TRP A 307 -10.87 3.34 9.65
CA TRP A 307 -9.45 3.38 9.27
C TRP A 307 -8.55 3.92 10.37
N GLN A 308 -9.02 4.89 11.17
CA GLN A 308 -8.30 5.38 12.34
C GLN A 308 -8.15 4.29 13.40
N GLU A 309 -9.20 3.51 13.66
CA GLU A 309 -9.14 2.37 14.60
C GLU A 309 -8.15 1.31 14.10
N GLU A 310 -8.20 0.93 12.82
CA GLU A 310 -7.25 -0.02 12.23
C GLU A 310 -5.79 0.50 12.31
N TRP A 311 -5.59 1.79 12.10
CA TRP A 311 -4.27 2.39 12.16
C TRP A 311 -3.71 2.47 13.59
N THR A 312 -4.53 2.83 14.57
CA THR A 312 -4.08 3.09 15.96
C THR A 312 -4.16 1.86 16.86
N GLU A 313 -5.18 1.02 16.73
CA GLU A 313 -5.40 -0.16 17.57
C GLU A 313 -4.96 -1.47 16.91
N GLY A 314 -4.89 -1.50 15.57
CA GLY A 314 -4.45 -2.67 14.80
C GLY A 314 -3.07 -3.19 15.22
N PRO A 315 -2.04 -2.34 15.33
CA PRO A 315 -0.72 -2.76 15.77
C PRO A 315 -0.70 -3.45 17.13
N GLU A 316 -1.39 -2.89 18.14
CA GLU A 316 -1.47 -3.48 19.48
C GLU A 316 -2.23 -4.82 19.46
N ARG A 317 -3.29 -4.94 18.66
CA ARG A 317 -4.01 -6.21 18.48
C ARG A 317 -3.13 -7.29 17.85
N ILE A 318 -2.33 -6.93 16.84
CA ILE A 318 -1.42 -7.85 16.16
C ILE A 318 -0.31 -8.28 17.11
N GLU A 319 0.35 -7.34 17.82
CA GLU A 319 1.37 -7.68 18.81
C GLU A 319 0.83 -8.61 19.91
N ALA A 320 -0.34 -8.30 20.46
CA ALA A 320 -0.95 -9.11 21.51
C ALA A 320 -1.29 -10.53 21.01
N ALA A 321 -1.78 -10.65 19.78
CA ALA A 321 -2.10 -11.94 19.19
C ALA A 321 -0.85 -12.77 18.83
N ILE A 322 0.24 -12.11 18.40
CA ILE A 322 1.53 -12.78 18.19
C ILE A 322 2.07 -13.33 19.52
N GLU A 323 2.01 -12.54 20.61
CA GLU A 323 2.53 -12.95 21.93
C GLU A 323 1.77 -14.12 22.56
N GLU A 324 0.57 -14.48 22.07
CA GLU A 324 -0.15 -15.68 22.51
C GLU A 324 0.46 -16.96 21.95
N GLU A 325 1.07 -16.91 20.76
CA GLU A 325 1.52 -18.09 20.01
C GLU A 325 3.03 -18.09 19.73
N ALA A 326 3.67 -16.91 19.71
CA ALA A 326 5.07 -16.70 19.39
C ALA A 326 5.64 -15.56 20.26
N SER A 327 6.76 -14.95 19.87
CA SER A 327 7.37 -13.81 20.55
C SER A 327 7.64 -12.67 19.58
N VAL A 328 7.04 -11.52 19.80
CA VAL A 328 7.30 -10.30 19.01
C VAL A 328 8.78 -9.90 19.11
N GLU A 329 9.41 -10.06 20.27
CA GLU A 329 10.82 -9.74 20.47
C GLU A 329 11.74 -10.67 19.65
N ASP A 330 11.41 -11.97 19.56
CA ASP A 330 12.17 -12.92 18.74
C ASP A 330 12.07 -12.52 17.25
N TYR A 331 10.91 -12.08 16.78
CA TYR A 331 10.73 -11.58 15.42
C TYR A 331 11.49 -10.27 15.17
N ARG A 332 11.52 -9.36 16.14
CA ARG A 332 12.33 -8.13 16.05
C ARG A 332 13.81 -8.45 15.94
N ASP A 333 14.30 -9.39 16.73
CA ASP A 333 15.69 -9.85 16.69
C ASP A 333 16.02 -10.47 15.32
N GLU A 334 15.14 -11.30 14.74
CA GLU A 334 15.32 -11.88 13.39
C GLU A 334 15.43 -10.79 12.30
N VAL A 335 14.60 -9.73 12.38
CA VAL A 335 14.65 -8.61 11.41
C VAL A 335 15.94 -7.82 11.53
N GLU A 336 16.45 -7.61 12.76
CA GLU A 336 17.73 -6.92 12.98
C GLU A 336 18.94 -7.71 12.50
N GLU A 337 18.94 -9.04 12.68
CA GLU A 337 20.05 -9.92 12.26
C GLU A 337 20.18 -9.99 10.73
N ASP A 338 19.10 -9.85 9.98
CA ASP A 338 19.13 -9.93 8.53
C ASP A 338 19.59 -8.63 7.84
N GLU A 339 19.61 -7.50 8.57
CA GLU A 339 20.13 -6.22 8.06
C GLU A 339 21.65 -6.06 8.22
N ASP A 340 22.34 -6.89 9.04
CA ASP A 340 23.78 -6.87 9.30
C ASP A 340 24.58 -7.76 8.30
#